data_b6f9327479ea886943a0ce4948ec85c2
#
_entry.id   b6f9327479ea886943a0ce4948ec85c2
#
_cell.length_a   1.000
_cell.length_b   1.000
_cell.length_c   1.000
_cell.angle_alpha   90.00
_cell.angle_beta   90.00
_cell.angle_gamma   90.00
#
_symmetry.space_group_name_H-M   'P 1'
#
loop_
_entity.id
_entity.type
_entity.pdbx_description
1 polymer ?
#
loop_
_entity_poly.entity_id
_entity_poly.type
_entity_poly.pdbx_seq_one_letter_code
_entity_poly.pdbx_strand_id
1 'polypeptide(L)'
;MIATGSHRGSIVAVGAADADIAAIDCVTYAAIARFEPELTARLRILMSSPVSPTLPFVTAASTSAATVAALEFALRHVMLDPELAAVRACLFLAGTAPADEAISVPIMRLQSNAARAGYPDVR
;
A
#
# COMPACT_ATOMS: atom_id res chain seq x y z
N MET A 1 -16.66 8.66 12.01
CA MET A 1 -15.67 7.79 11.33
C MET A 1 -16.22 6.38 11.34
N ILE A 2 -16.13 5.63 10.24
CA ILE A 2 -16.65 4.25 10.11
C ILE A 2 -15.45 3.31 9.93
N ALA A 3 -15.38 2.25 10.71
CA ALA A 3 -14.38 1.19 10.54
C ALA A 3 -14.92 0.15 9.54
N THR A 4 -14.35 0.11 8.35
CA THR A 4 -14.81 -0.77 7.25
C THR A 4 -14.00 -2.07 7.13
N GLY A 5 -12.92 -2.19 7.87
CA GLY A 5 -12.05 -3.36 7.92
C GLY A 5 -11.13 -3.54 6.69
N SER A 6 -11.35 -2.81 5.60
CA SER A 6 -10.50 -2.90 4.40
C SER A 6 -10.66 -1.69 3.47
N HIS A 7 -9.68 -1.46 2.59
CA HIS A 7 -9.78 -0.44 1.54
C HIS A 7 -10.97 -0.72 0.60
N ARG A 8 -11.21 -1.99 0.26
CA ARG A 8 -12.37 -2.37 -0.56
C ARG A 8 -13.69 -2.04 0.15
N GLY A 9 -13.79 -2.33 1.46
CA GLY A 9 -14.95 -1.96 2.28
C GLY A 9 -15.16 -0.44 2.31
N SER A 10 -14.10 0.34 2.39
CA SER A 10 -14.18 1.80 2.35
C SER A 10 -14.65 2.34 0.99
N ILE A 11 -14.21 1.73 -0.11
CA ILE A 11 -14.69 2.04 -1.47
C ILE A 11 -16.21 1.79 -1.58
N VAL A 12 -16.66 0.63 -1.09
CA VAL A 12 -18.09 0.29 -1.10
C VAL A 12 -18.89 1.28 -0.26
N ALA A 13 -18.42 1.62 0.95
CA ALA A 13 -19.11 2.56 1.84
C ALA A 13 -19.28 3.96 1.22
N VAL A 14 -18.23 4.48 0.56
CA VAL A 14 -18.35 5.77 -0.15
C VAL A 14 -19.28 5.66 -1.35
N GLY A 15 -19.19 4.57 -2.13
CA GLY A 15 -20.07 4.34 -3.28
C GLY A 15 -21.54 4.18 -2.90
N ALA A 16 -21.83 3.72 -1.69
CA ALA A 16 -23.18 3.60 -1.12
C ALA A 16 -23.68 4.87 -0.40
N ALA A 17 -22.83 5.90 -0.29
CA ALA A 17 -23.08 7.11 0.51
C ALA A 17 -23.21 6.87 2.02
N ASP A 18 -22.65 5.76 2.52
CA ASP A 18 -22.49 5.50 3.97
C ASP A 18 -21.33 6.31 4.57
N ALA A 19 -20.43 6.78 3.70
CA ALA A 19 -19.32 7.67 4.05
C ALA A 19 -19.10 8.70 2.92
N ASP A 20 -18.67 9.92 3.28
CA ASP A 20 -18.45 11.02 2.32
C ASP A 20 -17.10 10.91 1.62
N ILE A 21 -16.09 10.35 2.30
CA ILE A 21 -14.70 10.29 1.85
C ILE A 21 -13.97 9.10 2.47
N ALA A 22 -12.99 8.55 1.77
CA ALA A 22 -12.09 7.53 2.29
C ALA A 22 -10.66 7.76 1.80
N ALA A 23 -9.68 7.38 2.64
CA ALA A 23 -8.28 7.27 2.24
C ALA A 23 -8.00 5.83 1.80
N ILE A 24 -7.56 5.67 0.56
CA ILE A 24 -7.35 4.35 -0.06
C ILE A 24 -5.89 4.25 -0.51
N ASP A 25 -5.26 3.13 -0.23
CA ASP A 25 -3.95 2.80 -0.80
C ASP A 25 -4.02 2.76 -2.34
N CYS A 26 -3.06 3.40 -3.00
CA CYS A 26 -3.09 3.59 -4.45
C CYS A 26 -2.98 2.27 -5.23
N VAL A 27 -2.22 1.29 -4.74
CA VAL A 27 -2.08 -0.02 -5.39
C VAL A 27 -3.40 -0.81 -5.26
N THR A 28 -3.99 -0.80 -4.07
CA THR A 28 -5.30 -1.44 -3.84
C THR A 28 -6.40 -0.78 -4.69
N TYR A 29 -6.42 0.57 -4.77
CA TYR A 29 -7.37 1.28 -5.63
C TYR A 29 -7.19 0.89 -7.10
N ALA A 30 -5.96 0.84 -7.60
CA ALA A 30 -5.67 0.45 -8.98
C ALA A 30 -6.07 -0.99 -9.28
N ALA A 31 -5.85 -1.91 -8.32
CA ALA A 31 -6.29 -3.30 -8.45
C ALA A 31 -7.82 -3.41 -8.51
N ILE A 32 -8.54 -2.72 -7.63
CA ILE A 32 -10.01 -2.70 -7.64
C ILE A 32 -10.53 -2.06 -8.93
N ALA A 33 -9.94 -0.95 -9.38
CA ALA A 33 -10.35 -0.31 -10.63
C ALA A 33 -10.14 -1.22 -11.86
N ARG A 34 -9.16 -2.12 -11.82
CA ARG A 34 -8.88 -3.08 -12.88
C ARG A 34 -9.80 -4.29 -12.86
N PHE A 35 -10.07 -4.85 -11.68
CA PHE A 35 -10.76 -6.14 -11.54
C PHE A 35 -12.23 -6.01 -11.12
N GLU A 36 -12.64 -4.88 -10.54
CA GLU A 36 -14.00 -4.56 -10.10
C GLU A 36 -14.34 -3.10 -10.50
N PRO A 37 -14.25 -2.75 -11.79
CA PRO A 37 -14.38 -1.36 -12.24
C PRO A 37 -15.71 -0.71 -11.86
N GLU A 38 -16.77 -1.47 -11.68
CA GLU A 38 -18.08 -0.99 -11.26
C GLU A 38 -18.06 -0.35 -9.86
N LEU A 39 -17.15 -0.78 -8.98
CA LEU A 39 -17.01 -0.19 -7.64
C LEU A 39 -16.38 1.19 -7.70
N THR A 40 -15.43 1.40 -8.61
CA THR A 40 -14.71 2.68 -8.73
C THR A 40 -15.38 3.66 -9.68
N ALA A 41 -16.25 3.19 -10.61
CA ALA A 41 -16.97 4.04 -11.56
C ALA A 41 -17.88 5.09 -10.90
N ARG A 42 -18.29 4.86 -9.66
CA ARG A 42 -19.15 5.76 -8.87
C ARG A 42 -18.36 6.75 -8.01
N LEU A 43 -17.02 6.68 -8.06
CA LEU A 43 -16.13 7.45 -7.24
C LEU A 43 -15.30 8.42 -8.08
N ARG A 44 -14.78 9.46 -7.44
CA ARG A 44 -13.74 10.32 -8.00
C ARG A 44 -12.59 10.48 -7.02
N ILE A 45 -11.38 10.50 -7.54
CA ILE A 45 -10.20 10.84 -6.76
C ILE A 45 -10.24 12.36 -6.50
N LEU A 46 -10.24 12.76 -5.24
CA LEU A 46 -10.25 14.17 -4.84
C LEU A 46 -8.83 14.73 -4.81
N MET A 47 -7.88 13.97 -4.29
CA MET A 47 -6.46 14.34 -4.20
C MET A 47 -5.60 13.12 -3.93
N SER A 48 -4.32 13.21 -4.22
CA SER A 48 -3.32 12.22 -3.81
C SER A 48 -2.54 12.73 -2.61
N SER A 49 -2.20 11.83 -1.69
CA SER A 49 -1.25 12.14 -0.62
C SER A 49 0.16 12.37 -1.19
N PRO A 50 1.08 12.99 -0.45
CA PRO A 50 2.50 12.97 -0.80
C PRO A 50 2.98 11.52 -1.02
N VAL A 51 3.94 11.35 -1.93
CA VAL A 51 4.55 10.04 -2.18
C VAL A 51 5.18 9.53 -0.89
N SER A 52 4.84 8.31 -0.52
CA SER A 52 5.40 7.61 0.64
C SER A 52 5.98 6.27 0.19
N PRO A 53 6.93 5.72 0.94
CA PRO A 53 7.44 4.38 0.68
C PRO A 53 6.32 3.34 0.68
N THR A 54 6.44 2.34 -0.19
CA THR A 54 5.53 1.19 -0.20
C THR A 54 5.78 0.30 1.03
N LEU A 55 4.84 -0.63 1.27
CA LEU A 55 4.97 -1.58 2.37
C LEU A 55 6.19 -2.49 2.16
N PRO A 56 7.05 -2.65 3.17
CA PRO A 56 8.23 -3.50 3.07
C PRO A 56 7.83 -4.99 3.12
N PHE A 57 8.61 -5.84 2.47
CA PHE A 57 8.63 -7.26 2.81
C PHE A 57 9.29 -7.43 4.18
N VAL A 58 8.67 -8.19 5.07
CA VAL A 58 9.16 -8.40 6.43
C VAL A 58 9.29 -9.89 6.74
N THR A 59 10.23 -10.21 7.61
CA THR A 59 10.41 -11.56 8.18
C THR A 59 10.62 -11.44 9.68
N ALA A 60 10.63 -12.56 10.40
CA ALA A 60 10.84 -12.55 11.85
C ALA A 60 12.24 -12.01 12.19
N ALA A 61 12.37 -11.29 13.31
CA ALA A 61 13.66 -10.78 13.78
C ALA A 61 14.70 -11.90 14.06
N SER A 62 14.22 -13.12 14.32
CA SER A 62 15.05 -14.30 14.53
C SER A 62 15.49 -15.01 13.25
N THR A 63 15.06 -14.53 12.06
CA THR A 63 15.44 -15.13 10.79
C THR A 63 16.94 -15.00 10.57
N SER A 64 17.60 -16.11 10.20
CA SER A 64 19.05 -16.13 10.00
C SER A 64 19.46 -15.20 8.85
N ALA A 65 20.65 -14.59 8.94
CA ALA A 65 21.20 -13.75 7.88
C ALA A 65 21.29 -14.49 6.53
N ALA A 66 21.59 -15.79 6.55
CA ALA A 66 21.63 -16.61 5.33
C ALA A 66 20.24 -16.73 4.68
N THR A 67 19.20 -16.91 5.49
CA THR A 67 17.80 -16.96 4.98
C THR A 67 17.37 -15.59 4.44
N VAL A 68 17.70 -14.51 5.11
CA VAL A 68 17.43 -13.13 4.64
C VAL A 68 18.09 -12.91 3.28
N ALA A 69 19.37 -13.23 3.13
CA ALA A 69 20.08 -13.10 1.86
C ALA A 69 19.46 -13.95 0.74
N ALA A 70 19.01 -15.16 1.05
CA ALA A 70 18.32 -16.02 0.08
C ALA A 70 16.97 -15.42 -0.36
N LEU A 71 16.19 -14.85 0.57
CA LEU A 71 14.92 -14.17 0.25
C LEU A 71 15.14 -12.93 -0.62
N GLU A 72 16.13 -12.10 -0.29
CA GLU A 72 16.49 -10.93 -1.11
C GLU A 72 16.95 -11.31 -2.51
N PHE A 73 17.74 -12.38 -2.63
CA PHE A 73 18.16 -12.92 -3.92
C PHE A 73 16.96 -13.40 -4.73
N ALA A 74 16.05 -14.17 -4.12
CA ALA A 74 14.84 -14.66 -4.78
C ALA A 74 13.95 -13.52 -5.26
N LEU A 75 13.71 -12.50 -4.42
CA LEU A 75 12.93 -11.32 -4.79
C LEU A 75 13.55 -10.58 -5.97
N ARG A 76 14.86 -10.36 -5.97
CA ARG A 76 15.57 -9.74 -7.11
C ARG A 76 15.42 -10.58 -8.38
N HIS A 77 15.52 -11.91 -8.28
CA HIS A 77 15.39 -12.81 -9.42
C HIS A 77 13.98 -12.73 -10.04
N VAL A 78 12.94 -12.77 -9.21
CA VAL A 78 11.54 -12.58 -9.64
C VAL A 78 11.35 -11.27 -10.39
N MET A 79 12.03 -10.19 -9.98
CA MET A 79 11.91 -8.90 -10.67
C MET A 79 12.59 -8.86 -12.04
N LEU A 80 13.56 -9.72 -12.29
CA LEU A 80 14.31 -9.77 -13.56
C LEU A 80 13.80 -10.86 -14.50
N ASP A 81 13.02 -11.82 -14.02
CA ASP A 81 12.52 -12.95 -14.80
C ASP A 81 11.49 -12.48 -15.84
N PRO A 82 11.76 -12.62 -17.15
CA PRO A 82 10.83 -12.22 -18.20
C PRO A 82 9.54 -13.03 -18.19
N GLU A 83 9.55 -14.29 -17.76
CA GLU A 83 8.36 -15.15 -17.70
C GLU A 83 7.36 -14.65 -16.65
N LEU A 84 7.84 -13.90 -15.63
CA LEU A 84 7.01 -13.32 -14.58
C LEU A 84 6.57 -11.88 -14.88
N ALA A 85 6.88 -11.33 -16.05
CA ALA A 85 6.54 -9.93 -16.39
C ALA A 85 5.04 -9.65 -16.28
N ALA A 86 4.19 -10.55 -16.76
CA ALA A 86 2.73 -10.40 -16.67
C ALA A 86 2.22 -10.43 -15.21
N VAL A 87 2.82 -11.28 -14.37
CA VAL A 87 2.49 -11.37 -12.94
C VAL A 87 2.88 -10.10 -12.23
N ARG A 88 4.10 -9.59 -12.46
CA ARG A 88 4.55 -8.31 -11.88
C ARG A 88 3.65 -7.15 -12.28
N ALA A 89 3.28 -7.06 -13.54
CA ALA A 89 2.37 -6.03 -14.05
C ALA A 89 0.97 -6.15 -13.39
N CYS A 90 0.49 -7.37 -13.18
CA CYS A 90 -0.78 -7.61 -12.48
C CYS A 90 -0.75 -7.16 -11.02
N LEU A 91 0.40 -7.33 -10.35
CA LEU A 91 0.63 -6.95 -8.96
C LEU A 91 1.14 -5.51 -8.80
N PHE A 92 1.29 -4.75 -9.88
CA PHE A 92 1.86 -3.40 -9.90
C PHE A 92 3.29 -3.33 -9.32
N LEU A 93 4.07 -4.41 -9.47
CA LEU A 93 5.45 -4.51 -9.00
C LEU A 93 6.42 -4.03 -10.10
N ALA A 94 7.08 -2.91 -9.84
CA ALA A 94 8.07 -2.32 -10.76
C ALA A 94 9.51 -2.73 -10.42
N GLY A 95 9.79 -3.09 -9.17
CA GLY A 95 11.11 -3.47 -8.72
C GLY A 95 11.16 -3.69 -7.21
N THR A 96 12.35 -3.99 -6.70
CA THR A 96 12.67 -4.05 -5.27
C THR A 96 13.80 -3.08 -4.94
N ALA A 97 13.76 -2.52 -3.75
CA ALA A 97 14.84 -1.71 -3.19
C ALA A 97 15.21 -2.25 -1.80
N PRO A 98 16.47 -2.10 -1.36
CA PRO A 98 16.85 -2.41 0.01
C PRO A 98 15.99 -1.61 0.99
N ALA A 99 15.58 -2.24 2.08
CA ALA A 99 14.92 -1.53 3.17
C ALA A 99 15.97 -0.72 3.93
N ASP A 100 15.78 0.60 3.97
CA ASP A 100 16.59 1.54 4.76
C ASP A 100 15.72 2.11 5.88
N GLU A 101 16.26 2.27 7.07
CA GLU A 101 15.58 2.92 8.20
C GLU A 101 15.12 4.35 7.84
N ALA A 102 15.87 5.04 6.97
CA ALA A 102 15.49 6.35 6.45
C ALA A 102 14.13 6.36 5.71
N ILE A 103 13.69 5.21 5.18
CA ILE A 103 12.38 5.05 4.53
C ILE A 103 11.23 5.38 5.48
N SER A 104 11.38 5.08 6.77
CA SER A 104 10.32 5.31 7.77
C SER A 104 10.20 6.77 8.20
N VAL A 105 11.23 7.61 8.01
CA VAL A 105 11.26 8.99 8.49
C VAL A 105 10.12 9.86 7.94
N PRO A 106 9.76 9.82 6.64
CA PRO A 106 8.63 10.60 6.13
C PRO A 106 7.31 10.20 6.77
N ILE A 107 7.09 8.90 7.02
CA ILE A 107 5.86 8.38 7.64
C ILE A 107 5.75 8.87 9.10
N MET A 108 6.84 8.80 9.87
CA MET A 108 6.88 9.30 11.24
C MET A 108 6.61 10.81 11.33
N ARG A 109 7.06 11.59 10.33
CA ARG A 109 6.75 13.03 10.23
C ARG A 109 5.27 13.28 9.97
N LEU A 110 4.64 12.49 9.08
CA LEU A 110 3.21 12.59 8.81
C LEU A 110 2.38 12.28 10.06
N GLN A 111 2.73 11.23 10.80
CA GLN A 111 2.10 10.89 12.08
C GLN A 111 2.23 12.04 13.10
N SER A 112 3.43 12.59 13.26
CA SER A 112 3.69 13.70 14.16
C SER A 112 2.91 14.97 13.75
N ASN A 113 2.76 15.23 12.45
CA ASN A 113 1.97 16.34 11.94
C ASN A 113 0.48 16.13 12.20
N ALA A 114 -0.04 14.93 11.99
CA ALA A 114 -1.43 14.60 12.29
C ALA A 114 -1.75 14.80 13.78
N ALA A 115 -0.90 14.30 14.67
CA ALA A 115 -1.05 14.49 16.12
C ALA A 115 -1.09 15.98 16.51
N ARG A 116 -0.19 16.81 15.94
CA ARG A 116 -0.19 18.27 16.16
C ARG A 116 -1.43 18.96 15.61
N ALA A 117 -2.03 18.44 14.55
CA ALA A 117 -3.27 18.93 13.97
C ALA A 117 -4.53 18.45 14.74
N GLY A 118 -4.35 17.71 15.85
CA GLY A 118 -5.45 17.23 16.69
C GLY A 118 -6.19 16.02 16.13
N TYR A 119 -5.62 15.31 15.16
CA TYR A 119 -6.19 14.05 14.69
C TYR A 119 -5.96 12.95 15.72
N PRO A 120 -7.02 12.21 16.12
CA PRO A 120 -6.88 11.12 17.06
C PRO A 120 -6.11 9.94 16.42
N ASP A 121 -5.39 9.18 17.26
CA ASP A 121 -4.85 7.89 16.82
C ASP A 121 -6.01 7.00 16.37
N VAL A 122 -5.94 6.56 15.13
CA VAL A 122 -6.89 5.59 14.58
C VAL A 122 -6.43 4.22 15.08
N ARG A 123 -7.13 3.65 16.04
CA ARG A 123 -6.91 2.29 16.54
C ARG A 123 -7.79 1.31 15.79
#